data_e81bd00f232d4f9d4876c16d66644978
#
_entry.id   e81bd00f232d4f9d4876c16d66644978
#
_cell.length_a   1.000
_cell.length_b   1.000
_cell.length_c   1.000
_cell.angle_alpha   90.00
_cell.angle_beta   90.00
_cell.angle_gamma   90.00
#
_symmetry.space_group_name_H-M   'P 1'
#
loop_
_entity.id
_entity.type
_entity.pdbx_description
1 polymer ?
#
loop_
_entity_poly.entity_id
_entity_poly.type
_entity_poly.pdbx_seq_one_letter_code
_entity_poly.pdbx_strand_id
1 'polypeptide(L)'
;EFPDDPFEQLWGGIGAVFISWNGKRAIKYRQIENIPNDWGTAVNVQSMVFGNMGSTSATGVAFTRNPATGENIFYGEWMVNAQGEDVVAGIRTPNPLNENSKTTDSIEMETLEKSNPKIYAELLEYRQKLETHYRDMQDIEFTVENNKLWMLQTRVGKRNGAAAIRIAMDLYDSRMITIDESILRVTPDQLDEIMHPMINPESENDSNIIIKGLPAGPGGSCGQ
;
A
#
# COMPACT_ATOMS: atom_id res chain seq x y z
N GLU A 1 3.44 19.17 29.62
CA GLU A 1 4.42 19.87 28.78
C GLU A 1 5.26 18.80 28.05
N PHE A 2 5.60 19.01 26.79
CA PHE A 2 6.43 18.04 26.06
C PHE A 2 7.88 18.15 26.55
N PRO A 3 8.57 17.04 26.90
CA PRO A 3 9.91 17.11 27.45
C PRO A 3 10.94 17.64 26.45
N ASP A 4 11.93 18.41 26.95
CA ASP A 4 13.05 18.87 26.11
C ASP A 4 14.18 17.82 25.99
N ASP A 5 14.31 16.94 26.99
CA ASP A 5 15.33 15.88 27.00
C ASP A 5 14.99 14.78 25.99
N PRO A 6 15.91 14.44 25.04
CA PRO A 6 15.65 13.43 24.01
C PRO A 6 15.37 12.03 24.58
N PHE A 7 15.97 11.67 25.71
CA PHE A 7 15.74 10.36 26.32
C PHE A 7 14.38 10.30 27.00
N GLU A 8 13.93 11.39 27.62
CA GLU A 8 12.57 11.48 28.16
C GLU A 8 11.53 11.40 27.03
N GLN A 9 11.77 12.07 25.89
CA GLN A 9 10.93 11.96 24.69
C GLN A 9 10.88 10.51 24.18
N LEU A 10 12.03 9.85 24.07
CA LEU A 10 12.14 8.47 23.61
C LEU A 10 11.35 7.51 24.52
N TRP A 11 11.60 7.57 25.83
CA TRP A 11 10.91 6.70 26.79
C TRP A 11 9.42 7.00 26.90
N GLY A 12 9.04 8.28 26.81
CA GLY A 12 7.65 8.70 26.72
C GLY A 12 6.95 8.13 25.49
N GLY A 13 7.60 8.19 24.32
CA GLY A 13 7.11 7.62 23.08
C GLY A 13 6.95 6.09 23.12
N ILE A 14 7.95 5.38 23.66
CA ILE A 14 7.90 3.94 23.87
C ILE A 14 6.71 3.58 24.77
N GLY A 15 6.57 4.27 25.91
CA GLY A 15 5.45 4.07 26.83
C GLY A 15 4.08 4.30 26.17
N ALA A 16 3.96 5.35 25.37
CA ALA A 16 2.73 5.65 24.63
C ALA A 16 2.34 4.54 23.65
N VAL A 17 3.30 3.93 22.96
CA VAL A 17 3.03 2.79 22.06
C VAL A 17 2.52 1.58 22.85
N PHE A 18 3.14 1.23 23.98
CA PHE A 18 2.64 0.13 24.81
C PHE A 18 1.23 0.40 25.38
N ILE A 19 0.96 1.62 25.81
CA ILE A 19 -0.37 2.01 26.32
C ILE A 19 -1.41 1.94 25.19
N SER A 20 -1.05 2.31 23.97
CA SER A 20 -1.96 2.32 22.82
C SER A 20 -2.58 0.96 22.51
N TRP A 21 -1.91 -0.16 22.86
CA TRP A 21 -2.45 -1.51 22.74
C TRP A 21 -3.79 -1.69 23.44
N ASN A 22 -3.98 -1.02 24.57
CA ASN A 22 -5.21 -1.05 25.36
C ASN A 22 -6.17 0.10 25.03
N GLY A 23 -5.88 0.89 24.01
CA GLY A 23 -6.79 1.91 23.51
C GLY A 23 -8.07 1.32 22.92
N LYS A 24 -9.21 2.00 23.07
CA LYS A 24 -10.53 1.53 22.60
C LYS A 24 -10.52 1.13 21.11
N ARG A 25 -9.84 1.92 20.28
CA ARG A 25 -9.71 1.67 18.83
C ARG A 25 -8.91 0.39 18.55
N ALA A 26 -7.79 0.19 19.24
CA ALA A 26 -6.96 -1.00 19.08
C ALA A 26 -7.69 -2.27 19.56
N ILE A 27 -8.41 -2.21 20.67
CA ILE A 27 -9.24 -3.32 21.16
C ILE A 27 -10.30 -3.68 20.11
N LYS A 28 -11.02 -2.69 19.55
CA LYS A 28 -12.06 -2.93 18.54
C LYS A 28 -11.47 -3.53 17.26
N TYR A 29 -10.31 -3.04 16.83
CA TYR A 29 -9.61 -3.58 15.66
C TYR A 29 -9.24 -5.05 15.87
N ARG A 30 -8.67 -5.41 17.03
CA ARG A 30 -8.35 -6.81 17.33
C ARG A 30 -9.57 -7.73 17.33
N GLN A 31 -10.70 -7.24 17.84
CA GLN A 31 -11.97 -8.01 17.80
C GLN A 31 -12.42 -8.30 16.37
N ILE A 32 -12.29 -7.32 15.45
CA ILE A 32 -12.69 -7.46 14.04
C ILE A 32 -11.74 -8.42 13.31
N GLU A 33 -10.43 -8.28 13.55
CA GLU A 33 -9.40 -9.05 12.86
C GLU A 33 -9.08 -10.39 13.56
N ASN A 34 -9.81 -10.76 14.60
CA ASN A 34 -9.60 -11.98 15.40
C ASN A 34 -8.17 -12.10 15.96
N ILE A 35 -7.56 -10.98 16.37
CA ILE A 35 -6.22 -10.95 16.95
C ILE A 35 -6.31 -11.20 18.46
N PRO A 36 -5.58 -12.19 19.02
CA PRO A 36 -5.56 -12.49 20.44
C PRO A 36 -5.09 -11.31 21.29
N ASN A 37 -5.77 -11.04 22.40
CA ASN A 37 -5.44 -9.91 23.28
C ASN A 37 -4.13 -10.11 24.07
N ASP A 38 -3.68 -11.34 24.22
CA ASP A 38 -2.49 -11.75 24.95
C ASP A 38 -1.19 -11.67 24.14
N TRP A 39 -1.28 -11.37 22.83
CA TRP A 39 -0.08 -11.20 22.02
C TRP A 39 0.77 -9.97 22.41
N GLY A 40 0.13 -8.88 22.82
CA GLY A 40 0.81 -7.64 23.14
C GLY A 40 1.27 -6.89 21.88
N THR A 41 2.13 -5.90 22.08
CA THR A 41 2.75 -5.10 21.01
C THR A 41 4.24 -4.94 21.21
N ALA A 42 4.95 -4.56 20.18
CA ALA A 42 6.37 -4.25 20.22
C ALA A 42 6.61 -2.81 19.75
N VAL A 43 7.79 -2.27 20.10
CA VAL A 43 8.22 -0.94 19.69
C VAL A 43 9.53 -1.05 18.91
N ASN A 44 9.56 -0.46 17.72
CA ASN A 44 10.77 -0.24 16.96
C ASN A 44 11.19 1.23 17.08
N VAL A 45 12.44 1.47 17.44
CA VAL A 45 13.06 2.80 17.40
C VAL A 45 13.86 2.90 16.09
N GLN A 46 13.44 3.77 15.19
CA GLN A 46 14.01 3.89 13.86
C GLN A 46 14.43 5.34 13.60
N SER A 47 15.58 5.52 12.95
CA SER A 47 15.99 6.84 12.45
C SER A 47 14.96 7.37 11.47
N MET A 48 14.63 8.64 11.60
CA MET A 48 13.76 9.31 10.63
C MET A 48 14.51 9.65 9.36
N VAL A 49 13.80 9.56 8.24
CA VAL A 49 14.20 10.07 6.93
C VAL A 49 13.10 10.99 6.40
N PHE A 50 13.50 12.02 5.66
CA PHE A 50 12.60 13.12 5.33
C PHE A 50 12.41 13.25 3.82
N GLY A 51 11.19 12.97 3.36
CA GLY A 51 10.77 13.18 1.97
C GLY A 51 10.47 14.64 1.60
N ASN A 52 10.51 15.53 2.57
CA ASN A 52 10.19 16.96 2.44
C ASN A 52 11.43 17.88 2.52
N MET A 53 12.59 17.39 2.08
CA MET A 53 13.84 18.16 2.05
C MET A 53 14.09 18.86 0.70
N GLY A 54 13.01 19.28 0.01
CA GLY A 54 13.06 19.97 -1.27
C GLY A 54 12.86 19.06 -2.48
N SER A 55 13.21 19.56 -3.66
CA SER A 55 12.92 18.91 -4.96
C SER A 55 13.67 17.58 -5.20
N THR A 56 14.72 17.31 -4.42
CA THR A 56 15.48 16.04 -4.49
C THR A 56 14.98 14.98 -3.51
N SER A 57 13.88 15.28 -2.81
CA SER A 57 13.28 14.42 -1.81
C SER A 57 11.80 14.14 -2.15
N ALA A 58 11.32 12.97 -1.76
CA ALA A 58 9.99 12.50 -2.06
C ALA A 58 9.55 11.41 -1.07
N THR A 59 8.28 11.11 -1.05
CA THR A 59 7.74 9.92 -0.39
C THR A 59 6.77 9.20 -1.32
N GLY A 60 6.52 7.93 -1.08
CA GLY A 60 5.58 7.17 -1.87
C GLY A 60 5.18 5.84 -1.27
N VAL A 61 4.14 5.29 -1.85
CA VAL A 61 3.60 3.96 -1.55
C VAL A 61 3.51 3.16 -2.84
N ALA A 62 3.78 1.87 -2.75
CA ALA A 62 3.78 1.00 -3.92
C ALA A 62 3.31 -0.41 -3.59
N PHE A 63 2.71 -1.05 -4.57
CA PHE A 63 2.39 -2.47 -4.54
C PHE A 63 3.21 -3.19 -5.61
N THR A 64 3.77 -4.34 -5.27
CA THR A 64 4.55 -5.12 -6.24
C THR A 64 3.72 -5.60 -7.42
N ARG A 65 2.39 -5.64 -7.27
CA ARG A 65 1.38 -5.92 -8.30
C ARG A 65 0.20 -5.00 -8.15
N ASN A 66 -0.63 -4.87 -9.19
CA ASN A 66 -1.87 -4.09 -9.09
C ASN A 66 -2.86 -4.75 -8.10
N PRO A 67 -3.23 -4.09 -7.00
CA PRO A 67 -4.09 -4.68 -5.95
C PRO A 67 -5.56 -4.88 -6.38
N ALA A 68 -5.99 -4.20 -7.45
CA ALA A 68 -7.35 -4.30 -7.98
C ALA A 68 -7.48 -5.39 -9.05
N THR A 69 -6.46 -5.56 -9.92
CA THR A 69 -6.52 -6.48 -11.07
C THR A 69 -5.64 -7.71 -10.92
N GLY A 70 -4.67 -7.70 -9.98
CA GLY A 70 -3.67 -8.74 -9.81
C GLY A 70 -2.56 -8.74 -10.86
N GLU A 71 -2.59 -7.82 -11.81
CA GLU A 71 -1.58 -7.71 -12.87
C GLU A 71 -0.18 -7.49 -12.30
N ASN A 72 0.80 -8.15 -12.91
CA ASN A 72 2.21 -8.03 -12.53
C ASN A 72 2.80 -6.69 -13.00
N ILE A 73 2.15 -5.61 -12.60
CA ILE A 73 2.54 -4.22 -12.85
C ILE A 73 2.91 -3.60 -11.52
N PHE A 74 4.06 -2.92 -11.46
CA PHE A 74 4.45 -2.15 -10.29
C PHE A 74 3.51 -0.95 -10.17
N TYR A 75 2.64 -0.98 -9.18
CA TYR A 75 1.54 -0.03 -9.01
C TYR A 75 1.79 0.82 -7.78
N GLY A 76 1.52 2.13 -7.88
CA GLY A 76 1.65 3.00 -6.72
C GLY A 76 1.80 4.48 -7.08
N GLU A 77 2.03 5.26 -6.05
CA GLU A 77 2.01 6.70 -6.10
C GLU A 77 3.20 7.30 -5.35
N TRP A 78 3.64 8.46 -5.78
CA TRP A 78 4.72 9.19 -5.15
C TRP A 78 4.46 10.70 -5.17
N MET A 79 5.13 11.43 -4.28
CA MET A 79 4.97 12.87 -4.16
C MET A 79 6.30 13.53 -3.80
N VAL A 80 6.69 14.52 -4.62
CA VAL A 80 7.90 15.32 -4.38
C VAL A 80 7.69 16.25 -3.19
N ASN A 81 8.76 16.42 -2.41
CA ASN A 81 8.79 17.33 -1.27
C ASN A 81 7.58 17.12 -0.35
N ALA A 82 7.41 15.88 0.13
CA ALA A 82 6.26 15.45 0.92
C ALA A 82 6.66 14.42 1.99
N GLN A 83 5.85 14.32 3.02
CA GLN A 83 5.90 13.24 4.01
C GLN A 83 4.80 12.21 3.76
N GLY A 84 4.88 11.05 4.42
CA GLY A 84 3.90 9.98 4.26
C GLY A 84 2.47 10.42 4.54
N GLU A 85 2.27 11.31 5.50
CA GLU A 85 0.96 11.88 5.84
C GLU A 85 0.33 12.66 4.67
N ASP A 86 1.14 13.36 3.87
CA ASP A 86 0.65 14.14 2.71
C ASP A 86 0.05 13.22 1.64
N VAL A 87 0.63 12.02 1.45
CA VAL A 87 0.12 11.02 0.51
C VAL A 87 -1.20 10.42 1.02
N VAL A 88 -1.26 10.08 2.30
CA VAL A 88 -2.41 9.38 2.90
C VAL A 88 -3.58 10.33 3.18
N ALA A 89 -3.30 11.59 3.53
CA ALA A 89 -4.34 12.57 3.86
C ALA A 89 -5.12 13.12 2.64
N GLY A 90 -4.67 12.87 1.42
CA GLY A 90 -5.33 13.31 0.20
C GLY A 90 -5.36 14.85 0.03
N ILE A 91 -4.48 15.59 0.69
CA ILE A 91 -4.38 17.04 0.60
C ILE A 91 -3.82 17.47 -0.76
N ARG A 92 -2.96 16.65 -1.34
CA ARG A 92 -2.36 16.85 -2.65
C ARG A 92 -2.60 15.61 -3.49
N THR A 93 -2.73 15.76 -4.81
CA THR A 93 -2.85 14.60 -5.72
C THR A 93 -1.46 14.02 -5.95
N PRO A 94 -1.21 12.76 -5.60
CA PRO A 94 0.07 12.11 -5.84
C PRO A 94 0.25 11.77 -7.32
N ASN A 95 1.50 11.64 -7.74
CA ASN A 95 1.87 11.24 -9.09
C ASN A 95 1.98 9.71 -9.21
N PRO A 96 1.68 9.13 -10.38
CA PRO A 96 1.87 7.69 -10.61
C PRO A 96 3.37 7.31 -10.65
N LEU A 97 3.72 6.10 -10.22
CA LEU A 97 5.11 5.62 -10.22
C LEU A 97 5.70 5.47 -11.63
N ASN A 98 4.90 4.97 -12.57
CA ASN A 98 5.34 4.66 -13.93
C ASN A 98 4.24 4.89 -14.96
N GLU A 99 4.60 4.81 -16.23
CA GLU A 99 3.66 5.05 -17.34
C GLU A 99 2.53 4.02 -17.39
N ASN A 100 2.78 2.76 -16.97
CA ASN A 100 1.79 1.68 -16.97
C ASN A 100 0.73 1.82 -15.88
N SER A 101 1.00 2.61 -14.84
CA SER A 101 0.05 2.87 -13.74
C SER A 101 -0.76 4.16 -13.94
N LYS A 102 -0.55 4.87 -15.05
CA LYS A 102 -1.35 6.06 -15.39
C LYS A 102 -2.80 5.72 -15.70
N THR A 103 -3.67 6.58 -15.24
CA THR A 103 -5.10 6.59 -15.58
C THR A 103 -5.41 7.79 -16.49
N THR A 104 -6.63 7.87 -17.02
CA THR A 104 -7.10 9.04 -17.80
C THR A 104 -6.89 10.36 -17.07
N ASP A 105 -7.06 10.36 -15.75
CA ASP A 105 -6.96 11.58 -14.91
C ASP A 105 -5.50 11.94 -14.57
N SER A 106 -4.56 11.00 -14.72
CA SER A 106 -3.12 11.20 -14.45
C SER A 106 -2.22 11.21 -15.69
N ILE A 107 -2.80 11.24 -16.89
CA ILE A 107 -2.07 11.13 -18.16
C ILE A 107 -0.99 12.19 -18.34
N GLU A 108 -1.25 13.42 -17.87
CA GLU A 108 -0.33 14.57 -17.95
C GLU A 108 0.65 14.62 -16.76
N MET A 109 0.48 13.76 -15.76
CA MET A 109 1.33 13.76 -14.57
C MET A 109 2.70 13.15 -14.85
N GLU A 110 3.72 13.70 -14.20
CA GLU A 110 5.08 13.20 -14.29
C GLU A 110 5.24 11.93 -13.43
N THR A 111 5.79 10.87 -13.99
CA THR A 111 6.03 9.62 -13.27
C THR A 111 7.41 9.63 -12.61
N LEU A 112 7.57 8.84 -11.52
CA LEU A 112 8.89 8.62 -10.90
C LEU A 112 9.87 7.99 -11.90
N GLU A 113 9.38 7.09 -12.74
CA GLU A 113 10.14 6.45 -13.82
C GLU A 113 10.85 7.46 -14.73
N LYS A 114 10.19 8.57 -15.07
CA LYS A 114 10.74 9.64 -15.92
C LYS A 114 11.52 10.67 -15.11
N SER A 115 10.99 11.07 -13.96
CA SER A 115 11.55 12.12 -13.12
C SER A 115 12.85 11.71 -12.45
N ASN A 116 12.92 10.46 -11.95
CA ASN A 116 14.13 9.92 -11.32
C ASN A 116 14.33 8.44 -11.68
N PRO A 117 14.82 8.15 -12.91
CA PRO A 117 15.00 6.79 -13.40
C PRO A 117 15.92 5.93 -12.53
N LYS A 118 16.89 6.53 -11.85
CA LYS A 118 17.82 5.82 -10.96
C LYS A 118 17.08 5.28 -9.71
N ILE A 119 16.30 6.12 -9.06
CA ILE A 119 15.49 5.71 -7.89
C ILE A 119 14.44 4.69 -8.31
N TYR A 120 13.80 4.89 -9.45
CA TYR A 120 12.82 3.94 -9.96
C TYR A 120 13.44 2.56 -10.25
N ALA A 121 14.62 2.50 -10.85
CA ALA A 121 15.34 1.25 -11.09
C ALA A 121 15.69 0.54 -9.78
N GLU A 122 16.14 1.27 -8.76
CA GLU A 122 16.42 0.72 -7.42
C GLU A 122 15.15 0.18 -6.76
N LEU A 123 14.01 0.88 -6.88
CA LEU A 123 12.70 0.39 -6.42
C LEU A 123 12.26 -0.90 -7.12
N LEU A 124 12.51 -1.05 -8.42
CA LEU A 124 12.23 -2.28 -9.16
C LEU A 124 13.07 -3.47 -8.64
N GLU A 125 14.32 -3.23 -8.25
CA GLU A 125 15.14 -4.29 -7.61
C GLU A 125 14.56 -4.70 -6.25
N TYR A 126 14.14 -3.74 -5.41
CA TYR A 126 13.47 -4.06 -4.15
C TYR A 126 12.14 -4.77 -4.36
N ARG A 127 11.33 -4.34 -5.32
CA ARG A 127 10.11 -5.03 -5.72
C ARG A 127 10.36 -6.52 -5.97
N GLN A 128 11.35 -6.83 -6.80
CA GLN A 128 11.69 -8.22 -7.15
C GLN A 128 12.20 -9.00 -5.93
N LYS A 129 13.09 -8.41 -5.13
CA LYS A 129 13.62 -9.04 -3.93
C LYS A 129 12.53 -9.36 -2.90
N LEU A 130 11.62 -8.42 -2.66
CA LEU A 130 10.54 -8.57 -1.68
C LEU A 130 9.53 -9.63 -2.12
N GLU A 131 9.05 -9.57 -3.37
CA GLU A 131 8.10 -10.56 -3.88
C GLU A 131 8.70 -11.98 -3.87
N THR A 132 9.98 -12.11 -4.24
CA THR A 132 10.68 -13.40 -4.20
C THR A 132 10.87 -13.91 -2.77
N HIS A 133 11.23 -13.03 -1.83
CA HIS A 133 11.49 -13.40 -0.44
C HIS A 133 10.21 -13.81 0.29
N TYR A 134 9.16 -13.00 0.18
CA TYR A 134 7.88 -13.26 0.83
C TYR A 134 6.98 -14.22 0.04
N ARG A 135 7.34 -14.48 -1.22
CA ARG A 135 6.58 -15.33 -2.14
C ARG A 135 5.13 -14.87 -2.27
N ASP A 136 4.90 -13.55 -2.16
CA ASP A 136 3.58 -12.90 -2.25
C ASP A 136 3.70 -11.43 -2.60
N MET A 137 2.59 -10.85 -3.11
CA MET A 137 2.46 -9.42 -3.35
C MET A 137 2.73 -8.61 -2.08
N GLN A 138 3.54 -7.59 -2.21
CA GLN A 138 3.91 -6.70 -1.10
C GLN A 138 3.39 -5.28 -1.31
N ASP A 139 2.98 -4.67 -0.22
CA ASP A 139 2.74 -3.25 -0.04
C ASP A 139 4.02 -2.62 0.54
N ILE A 140 4.49 -1.54 -0.06
CA ILE A 140 5.79 -0.93 0.19
C ILE A 140 5.60 0.54 0.51
N GLU A 141 6.22 1.00 1.58
CA GLU A 141 6.36 2.41 1.90
C GLU A 141 7.83 2.81 1.74
N PHE A 142 8.09 3.90 1.01
CA PHE A 142 9.45 4.37 0.76
C PHE A 142 9.55 5.89 0.84
N THR A 143 10.76 6.36 1.13
CA THR A 143 11.12 7.78 1.11
C THR A 143 12.41 7.97 0.32
N VAL A 144 12.47 9.04 -0.43
CA VAL A 144 13.69 9.53 -1.07
C VAL A 144 14.13 10.77 -0.31
N GLU A 145 15.30 10.72 0.31
CA GLU A 145 15.91 11.87 0.96
C GLU A 145 17.18 12.25 0.22
N ASN A 146 17.22 13.45 -0.35
CA ASN A 146 18.37 13.96 -1.09
C ASN A 146 18.88 12.97 -2.17
N ASN A 147 17.99 12.48 -3.03
CA ASN A 147 18.28 11.48 -4.08
C ASN A 147 18.77 10.11 -3.56
N LYS A 148 18.53 9.78 -2.31
CA LYS A 148 18.82 8.45 -1.75
C LYS A 148 17.51 7.78 -1.36
N LEU A 149 17.32 6.54 -1.84
CA LEU A 149 16.15 5.72 -1.52
C LEU A 149 16.28 5.09 -0.13
N TRP A 150 15.18 5.09 0.59
CA TRP A 150 15.01 4.45 1.87
C TRP A 150 13.71 3.65 1.88
N MET A 151 13.82 2.36 2.16
CA MET A 151 12.67 1.49 2.38
C MET A 151 12.22 1.65 3.83
N LEU A 152 10.97 2.03 4.05
CA LEU A 152 10.44 2.27 5.39
C LEU A 152 9.72 1.05 5.95
N GLN A 153 8.84 0.46 5.17
CA GLN A 153 8.00 -0.65 5.58
C GLN A 153 7.63 -1.51 4.38
N THR A 154 7.47 -2.81 4.63
CA THR A 154 6.81 -3.75 3.72
C THR A 154 5.83 -4.60 4.51
N ARG A 155 4.73 -4.96 3.85
CA ARG A 155 3.70 -5.87 4.39
C ARG A 155 3.02 -6.61 3.25
N VAL A 156 2.31 -7.69 3.59
CA VAL A 156 1.47 -8.38 2.60
C VAL A 156 0.45 -7.40 2.04
N GLY A 157 0.43 -7.26 0.71
CA GLY A 157 -0.46 -6.32 0.03
C GLY A 157 -1.93 -6.72 0.16
N LYS A 158 -2.76 -5.78 0.65
CA LYS A 158 -4.21 -5.95 0.60
C LYS A 158 -4.69 -5.91 -0.84
N ARG A 159 -5.63 -6.78 -1.18
CA ARG A 159 -6.14 -6.98 -2.55
C ARG A 159 -7.58 -7.46 -2.53
N ASN A 160 -8.35 -7.17 -3.57
CA ASN A 160 -9.68 -7.71 -3.73
C ASN A 160 -9.66 -9.20 -4.16
N GLY A 161 -10.83 -9.85 -4.17
CA GLY A 161 -10.95 -11.27 -4.48
C GLY A 161 -10.45 -11.65 -5.87
N ALA A 162 -10.76 -10.85 -6.90
CA ALA A 162 -10.31 -11.11 -8.27
C ALA A 162 -8.79 -11.05 -8.40
N ALA A 163 -8.16 -10.01 -7.80
CA ALA A 163 -6.72 -9.88 -7.75
C ALA A 163 -6.07 -11.01 -6.95
N ALA A 164 -6.67 -11.46 -5.84
CA ALA A 164 -6.15 -12.55 -5.03
C ALA A 164 -6.03 -13.84 -5.83
N ILE A 165 -7.07 -14.22 -6.58
CA ILE A 165 -7.04 -15.40 -7.44
C ILE A 165 -5.96 -15.28 -8.52
N ARG A 166 -5.94 -14.16 -9.25
CA ARG A 166 -4.96 -13.94 -10.30
C ARG A 166 -3.52 -14.03 -9.79
N ILE A 167 -3.22 -13.36 -8.68
CA ILE A 167 -1.91 -13.38 -8.05
C ILE A 167 -1.53 -14.80 -7.62
N ALA A 168 -2.44 -15.54 -6.98
CA ALA A 168 -2.20 -16.91 -6.56
C ALA A 168 -1.88 -17.83 -7.77
N MET A 169 -2.61 -17.69 -8.86
CA MET A 169 -2.36 -18.42 -10.10
C MET A 169 -1.02 -18.06 -10.72
N ASP A 170 -0.71 -16.77 -10.88
CA ASP A 170 0.57 -16.31 -11.44
C ASP A 170 1.78 -16.80 -10.62
N LEU A 171 1.67 -16.78 -9.28
CA LEU A 171 2.72 -17.26 -8.40
C LEU A 171 2.90 -18.80 -8.49
N TYR A 172 1.81 -19.54 -8.69
CA TYR A 172 1.86 -20.98 -8.95
C TYR A 172 2.49 -21.27 -10.31
N ASP A 173 2.05 -20.62 -11.38
CA ASP A 173 2.55 -20.80 -12.74
C ASP A 173 4.05 -20.48 -12.84
N SER A 174 4.50 -19.46 -12.12
CA SER A 174 5.92 -19.10 -11.98
C SER A 174 6.71 -20.06 -11.07
N ARG A 175 6.07 -21.09 -10.50
CA ARG A 175 6.65 -22.06 -9.56
C ARG A 175 7.20 -21.43 -8.27
N MET A 176 6.72 -20.26 -7.93
CA MET A 176 7.09 -19.59 -6.68
C MET A 176 6.39 -20.22 -5.47
N ILE A 177 5.17 -20.73 -5.68
CA ILE A 177 4.37 -21.43 -4.66
C ILE A 177 3.84 -22.76 -5.19
N THR A 178 3.43 -23.65 -4.30
CA THR A 178 2.75 -24.91 -4.62
C THR A 178 1.27 -24.68 -4.91
N ILE A 179 0.59 -25.70 -5.47
CA ILE A 179 -0.86 -25.64 -5.70
C ILE A 179 -1.63 -25.51 -4.38
N ASP A 180 -1.21 -26.23 -3.34
CA ASP A 180 -1.85 -26.15 -2.03
C ASP A 180 -1.70 -24.76 -1.42
N GLU A 181 -0.52 -24.15 -1.53
CA GLU A 181 -0.28 -22.77 -1.10
C GLU A 181 -1.13 -21.79 -1.90
N SER A 182 -1.33 -22.01 -3.20
CA SER A 182 -2.15 -21.10 -4.03
C SER A 182 -3.62 -21.11 -3.59
N ILE A 183 -4.15 -22.28 -3.24
CA ILE A 183 -5.50 -22.44 -2.71
C ILE A 183 -5.64 -21.75 -1.35
N LEU A 184 -4.68 -21.96 -0.44
CA LEU A 184 -4.71 -21.38 0.90
C LEU A 184 -4.56 -19.86 0.93
N ARG A 185 -4.07 -19.24 -0.16
CA ARG A 185 -3.89 -17.77 -0.25
C ARG A 185 -5.16 -17.02 -0.59
N VAL A 186 -6.16 -17.70 -1.12
CA VAL A 186 -7.46 -17.10 -1.42
C VAL A 186 -8.40 -17.43 -0.26
N THR A 187 -8.81 -16.40 0.48
CA THR A 187 -9.70 -16.57 1.63
C THR A 187 -11.15 -16.79 1.19
N PRO A 188 -11.99 -17.46 2.04
CA PRO A 188 -13.42 -17.59 1.75
C PRO A 188 -14.11 -16.24 1.49
N ASP A 189 -13.79 -15.22 2.26
CA ASP A 189 -14.37 -13.87 2.09
C ASP A 189 -14.02 -13.27 0.71
N GLN A 190 -12.81 -13.52 0.20
CA GLN A 190 -12.42 -13.09 -1.14
C GLN A 190 -13.15 -13.86 -2.24
N LEU A 191 -13.51 -15.12 -2.02
CA LEU A 191 -14.36 -15.87 -2.94
C LEU A 191 -15.80 -15.35 -2.91
N ASP A 192 -16.34 -15.09 -1.73
CA ASP A 192 -17.67 -14.52 -1.58
C ASP A 192 -17.78 -13.15 -2.28
N GLU A 193 -16.75 -12.31 -2.17
CA GLU A 193 -16.67 -11.03 -2.87
C GLU A 193 -16.88 -11.16 -4.39
N ILE A 194 -16.31 -12.19 -5.01
CA ILE A 194 -16.41 -12.42 -6.46
C ILE A 194 -17.79 -12.98 -6.85
N MET A 195 -18.44 -13.69 -5.93
CA MET A 195 -19.77 -14.26 -6.16
C MET A 195 -20.90 -13.23 -6.06
N HIS A 196 -20.62 -12.04 -5.52
CA HIS A 196 -21.60 -10.95 -5.51
C HIS A 196 -21.83 -10.36 -6.91
N PRO A 197 -23.04 -9.86 -7.19
CA PRO A 197 -23.33 -9.17 -8.46
C PRO A 197 -22.33 -8.02 -8.69
N MET A 198 -21.69 -8.03 -9.84
CA MET A 198 -20.79 -6.95 -10.27
C MET A 198 -21.48 -6.08 -11.31
N ILE A 199 -21.08 -4.81 -11.38
CA ILE A 199 -21.54 -3.91 -12.45
C ILE A 199 -20.94 -4.41 -13.78
N ASN A 200 -21.79 -4.60 -14.79
CA ASN A 200 -21.32 -4.96 -16.12
C ASN A 200 -20.49 -3.79 -16.70
N PRO A 201 -19.20 -4.00 -17.07
CA PRO A 201 -18.36 -2.95 -17.62
C PRO A 201 -18.95 -2.26 -18.88
N GLU A 202 -19.71 -3.00 -19.69
CA GLU A 202 -20.39 -2.42 -20.87
C GLU A 202 -21.49 -1.44 -20.46
N SER A 203 -22.26 -1.74 -19.41
CA SER A 203 -23.30 -0.84 -18.91
C SER A 203 -22.74 0.36 -18.13
N GLU A 204 -21.52 0.27 -17.63
CA GLU A 204 -20.82 1.39 -16.99
C GLU A 204 -20.50 2.50 -18.01
N ASN A 205 -20.13 2.14 -19.23
CA ASN A 205 -19.85 3.09 -20.32
C ASN A 205 -21.09 3.85 -20.80
N ASP A 206 -22.27 3.22 -20.70
CA ASP A 206 -23.56 3.80 -21.12
C ASP A 206 -24.29 4.54 -19.98
N SER A 207 -23.75 4.52 -18.77
CA SER A 207 -24.37 5.10 -17.59
C SER A 207 -24.15 6.62 -17.50
N ASN A 208 -25.18 7.35 -17.02
CA ASN A 208 -25.02 8.76 -16.67
C ASN A 208 -24.12 8.91 -15.43
N ILE A 209 -22.91 9.42 -15.62
CA ILE A 209 -22.00 9.74 -14.52
C ILE A 209 -22.54 10.98 -13.81
N ILE A 210 -22.99 10.81 -12.56
CA ILE A 210 -23.49 11.91 -11.74
C ILE A 210 -22.33 12.70 -11.13
N ILE A 211 -21.28 12.00 -10.64
CA ILE A 211 -20.10 12.61 -10.02
C ILE A 211 -18.92 11.63 -10.08
N LYS A 212 -17.72 12.18 -10.20
CA LYS A 212 -16.46 11.43 -10.06
C LYS A 212 -15.78 11.79 -8.76
N GLY A 213 -15.16 10.82 -8.10
CA GLY A 213 -14.36 11.00 -6.88
C GLY A 213 -13.03 10.26 -6.98
N LEU A 214 -12.14 10.49 -6.01
CA LEU A 214 -10.91 9.73 -5.89
C LEU A 214 -11.23 8.35 -5.30
N PRO A 215 -10.73 7.24 -5.90
CA PRO A 215 -10.94 5.91 -5.37
C PRO A 215 -10.20 5.74 -4.04
N ALA A 216 -10.92 5.37 -2.98
CA ALA A 216 -10.35 5.11 -1.66
C ALA A 216 -10.15 3.61 -1.38
N GLY A 217 -10.73 2.74 -2.20
CA GLY A 217 -10.62 1.28 -2.11
C GLY A 217 -11.25 0.60 -3.31
N PRO A 218 -10.91 -0.68 -3.57
CA PRO A 218 -11.52 -1.45 -4.63
C PRO A 218 -12.97 -1.81 -4.29
N GLY A 219 -13.82 -1.90 -5.30
CA GLY A 219 -15.20 -2.38 -5.20
C GLY A 219 -16.25 -1.33 -5.52
N GLY A 220 -17.45 -1.81 -5.78
CA GLY A 220 -18.66 -1.02 -5.97
C GLY A 220 -19.61 -1.14 -4.77
N SER A 221 -20.36 -0.09 -4.45
CA SER A 221 -21.43 -0.18 -3.49
C SER A 221 -22.70 0.43 -4.04
N CYS A 222 -23.85 -0.17 -3.67
CA CYS A 222 -25.16 0.36 -3.98
C CYS A 222 -25.72 1.07 -2.74
N GLY A 223 -26.30 2.25 -2.95
CA GLY A 223 -27.02 2.98 -1.94
C GLY A 223 -28.49 3.13 -2.31
N GLN A 224 -29.36 3.31 -1.32
CA GLN A 224 -30.73 3.75 -1.49
C GLN A 224 -30.82 5.26 -1.35
#